data_f1ef8278c4b524e55434faadf176eb7c
#
_entry.id   f1ef8278c4b524e55434faadf176eb7c
#
_cell.length_a   1.000
_cell.length_b   1.000
_cell.length_c   1.000
_cell.angle_alpha   90.00
_cell.angle_beta   90.00
_cell.angle_gamma   90.00
#
_symmetry.space_group_name_H-M   'P 1'
#
loop_
_entity.id
_entity.type
_entity.pdbx_description
1 polymer ?
#
loop_
_entity_poly.entity_id
_entity_poly.type
_entity_poly.pdbx_seq_one_letter_code
_entity_poly.pdbx_strand_id
1 'polypeptide(L)'
;MKGANGVILINTKRGKQGKPQVSFRTESAILSSLAERNYIDGYEYASLMNEGLANVGKAPRWSNEELEKFRTGSDPYLYPNVDWIDKVLNKNSYQTINNLSVTGGNEIVRYYVNLGYSMQTGIYKTDKSNPHNTNAKVSRYNYRSNVDINLTRDLVVELGVGGIIDDRNYPGAGAAGIFNGLRDTGPIAFPVTNPDGSISGLPTYIGSNPWGQSTQTGYSDEHLTTIQSTAGLTWDLSRLVTKGLSVKGHFSFDFYHANKALRYKEFGIKQYIGKNEQTGEDQYITHRDDKAMGYSIEQNSNRAIYMDFSVNYQRTFDKHSVAGMLLLNRRQYDNLSAGTSIMNLPYRSQGLAMRATYDYAQRYFIEFNAGYNGSENFPKGKRMGFFPAISLGWLVSGESFWKDNLVSNLKLRFSHGEVGNDQIGGDRFLYLTKMDQNWEQVYYFGQDQIRWPGIIESKIGYNLSLIHI
;
A
#
# COMPACT_ATOMS: atom_id res chain seq x y z
N MET A 1 2.66 20.46 -10.18
CA MET A 1 3.18 19.40 -11.03
C MET A 1 2.65 17.99 -10.72
N LYS A 2 1.94 17.78 -9.62
CA LYS A 2 1.36 16.44 -9.28
C LYS A 2 -0.12 16.29 -9.60
N GLY A 3 -0.77 17.30 -10.16
CA GLY A 3 -2.21 17.29 -10.44
C GLY A 3 -2.62 16.85 -11.86
N ALA A 4 -1.66 16.54 -12.75
CA ALA A 4 -1.95 16.15 -14.13
C ALA A 4 -2.84 14.89 -14.24
N ASN A 5 -2.74 13.98 -13.25
CA ASN A 5 -3.51 12.73 -13.19
C ASN A 5 -4.70 12.78 -12.20
N GLY A 6 -5.12 14.00 -11.79
CA GLY A 6 -6.18 14.21 -10.80
C GLY A 6 -5.65 14.36 -9.38
N VAL A 7 -6.52 14.87 -8.50
CA VAL A 7 -6.23 15.13 -7.08
C VAL A 7 -7.37 14.62 -6.22
N ILE A 8 -7.04 13.86 -5.16
CA ILE A 8 -7.97 13.49 -4.09
C ILE A 8 -7.66 14.36 -2.89
N LEU A 9 -8.63 15.18 -2.46
CA LEU A 9 -8.50 16.02 -1.29
C LEU A 9 -9.17 15.36 -0.08
N ILE A 10 -8.39 15.10 0.98
CA ILE A 10 -8.88 14.52 2.23
C ILE A 10 -8.80 15.58 3.34
N ASN A 11 -9.94 15.98 3.87
CA ASN A 11 -10.03 16.88 5.02
C ASN A 11 -10.32 16.08 6.29
N THR A 12 -9.48 16.22 7.30
CA THR A 12 -9.69 15.58 8.60
C THR A 12 -10.70 16.37 9.44
N LYS A 13 -11.45 15.66 10.29
CA LYS A 13 -12.39 16.30 11.22
C LYS A 13 -11.66 17.25 12.18
N ARG A 14 -12.29 18.41 12.44
CA ARG A 14 -11.80 19.42 13.40
C ARG A 14 -12.81 19.62 14.53
N GLY A 15 -12.35 20.21 15.62
CA GLY A 15 -13.18 20.57 16.76
C GLY A 15 -14.25 21.59 16.40
N LYS A 16 -15.35 21.55 17.15
CA LYS A 16 -16.43 22.53 17.07
C LYS A 16 -16.63 23.18 18.43
N GLN A 17 -17.06 24.44 18.43
CA GLN A 17 -17.44 25.10 19.66
C GLN A 17 -18.67 24.40 20.29
N GLY A 18 -18.60 24.15 21.59
CA GLY A 18 -19.64 23.47 22.34
C GLY A 18 -19.08 22.59 23.45
N LYS A 19 -19.99 22.01 24.24
CA LYS A 19 -19.62 21.03 25.28
C LYS A 19 -18.91 19.82 24.66
N PRO A 20 -17.98 19.21 25.39
CA PRO A 20 -17.34 17.98 24.93
C PRO A 20 -18.37 16.90 24.58
N GLN A 21 -18.25 16.35 23.38
CA GLN A 21 -19.03 15.22 22.90
C GLN A 21 -18.11 14.03 22.74
N VAL A 22 -18.42 12.94 23.43
CA VAL A 22 -17.71 11.67 23.34
C VAL A 22 -18.53 10.72 22.48
N SER A 23 -17.89 10.09 21.51
CA SER A 23 -18.50 9.06 20.68
C SER A 23 -17.63 7.81 20.72
N PHE A 24 -18.23 6.70 21.07
CA PHE A 24 -17.60 5.38 21.01
C PHE A 24 -18.37 4.50 20.03
N ARG A 25 -17.64 3.85 19.12
CA ARG A 25 -18.19 2.91 18.15
C ARG A 25 -17.38 1.64 18.20
N THR A 26 -18.06 0.51 18.37
CA THR A 26 -17.46 -0.82 18.26
C THR A 26 -18.19 -1.62 17.21
N GLU A 27 -17.44 -2.38 16.43
CA GLU A 27 -17.93 -3.28 15.40
C GLU A 27 -17.19 -4.59 15.51
N SER A 28 -17.91 -5.71 15.39
CA SER A 28 -17.34 -7.04 15.30
C SER A 28 -17.94 -7.74 14.09
N ALA A 29 -17.11 -8.43 13.32
CA ALA A 29 -17.53 -9.12 12.12
C ALA A 29 -16.89 -10.51 12.06
N ILE A 30 -17.66 -11.46 11.57
CA ILE A 30 -17.18 -12.74 11.08
C ILE A 30 -17.08 -12.62 9.57
N LEU A 31 -15.89 -12.86 9.04
CA LEU A 31 -15.58 -12.77 7.61
C LEU A 31 -15.48 -14.17 7.04
N SER A 32 -16.16 -14.45 5.94
CA SER A 32 -16.09 -15.72 5.21
C SER A 32 -15.70 -15.48 3.76
N SER A 33 -15.06 -16.47 3.14
CA SER A 33 -14.76 -16.42 1.71
C SER A 33 -16.06 -16.52 0.90
N LEU A 34 -16.19 -15.65 -0.12
CA LEU A 34 -17.29 -15.70 -1.08
C LEU A 34 -17.03 -16.71 -2.19
N ALA A 35 -15.77 -17.10 -2.42
CA ALA A 35 -15.40 -18.06 -3.45
C ALA A 35 -15.12 -19.42 -2.79
N GLU A 36 -16.08 -20.32 -2.86
CA GLU A 36 -15.85 -21.73 -2.58
C GLU A 36 -15.25 -22.38 -3.84
N ARG A 37 -14.06 -22.95 -3.70
CA ARG A 37 -13.46 -23.76 -4.75
C ARG A 37 -13.72 -25.21 -4.41
N ASN A 38 -14.58 -25.84 -5.18
CA ASN A 38 -14.83 -27.27 -5.07
C ASN A 38 -13.78 -27.99 -5.93
N TYR A 39 -12.89 -28.71 -5.31
CA TYR A 39 -11.98 -29.63 -5.99
C TYR A 39 -12.57 -31.03 -5.93
N ILE A 40 -12.28 -31.82 -6.96
CA ILE A 40 -12.62 -33.26 -6.97
C ILE A 40 -11.86 -33.97 -5.87
N ASP A 41 -12.46 -35.00 -5.32
CA ASP A 41 -11.81 -35.82 -4.30
C ASP A 41 -10.77 -36.83 -4.88
N GLY A 42 -10.11 -37.59 -4.02
CA GLY A 42 -9.08 -38.53 -4.45
C GLY A 42 -9.61 -39.69 -5.28
N TYR A 43 -10.80 -40.16 -5.00
CA TYR A 43 -11.45 -41.22 -5.80
C TYR A 43 -11.80 -40.73 -7.21
N GLU A 44 -12.45 -39.56 -7.29
CA GLU A 44 -12.80 -38.95 -8.58
C GLU A 44 -11.54 -38.66 -9.41
N TYR A 45 -10.49 -38.09 -8.77
CA TYR A 45 -9.21 -37.79 -9.43
C TYR A 45 -8.56 -39.05 -10.01
N ALA A 46 -8.45 -40.13 -9.22
CA ALA A 46 -7.84 -41.39 -9.64
C ALA A 46 -8.65 -42.06 -10.73
N SER A 47 -10.00 -42.02 -10.65
CA SER A 47 -10.93 -42.57 -11.65
C SER A 47 -10.81 -41.86 -12.98
N LEU A 48 -10.82 -40.52 -13.00
CA LEU A 48 -10.65 -39.69 -14.20
C LEU A 48 -9.24 -39.90 -14.84
N MET A 49 -8.22 -40.14 -14.03
CA MET A 49 -6.88 -40.43 -14.54
C MET A 49 -6.82 -41.79 -15.20
N ASN A 50 -7.47 -42.82 -14.63
CA ASN A 50 -7.59 -44.12 -15.28
C ASN A 50 -8.38 -44.03 -16.59
N GLU A 51 -9.48 -43.27 -16.64
CA GLU A 51 -10.24 -43.01 -17.87
C GLU A 51 -9.35 -42.32 -18.93
N GLY A 52 -8.59 -41.28 -18.55
CA GLY A 52 -7.65 -40.61 -19.45
C GLY A 52 -6.60 -41.55 -20.02
N LEU A 53 -6.09 -42.50 -19.22
CA LEU A 53 -5.14 -43.53 -19.68
C LEU A 53 -5.80 -44.49 -20.65
N ALA A 54 -7.03 -44.94 -20.37
CA ALA A 54 -7.77 -45.81 -21.24
C ALA A 54 -8.05 -45.18 -22.62
N ASN A 55 -8.36 -43.87 -22.66
CA ASN A 55 -8.60 -43.11 -23.88
C ASN A 55 -7.40 -43.05 -24.82
N VAL A 56 -6.18 -43.21 -24.28
CA VAL A 56 -4.92 -43.28 -25.06
C VAL A 56 -4.37 -44.69 -25.16
N GLY A 57 -5.20 -45.72 -24.87
CA GLY A 57 -4.84 -47.12 -25.00
C GLY A 57 -3.82 -47.66 -23.98
N LYS A 58 -3.68 -46.97 -22.84
CA LYS A 58 -2.81 -47.41 -21.75
C LYS A 58 -3.58 -48.14 -20.66
N ALA A 59 -2.89 -49.03 -19.94
CA ALA A 59 -3.46 -49.73 -18.80
C ALA A 59 -3.82 -48.71 -17.66
N PRO A 60 -4.88 -48.99 -16.90
CA PRO A 60 -5.21 -48.17 -15.73
C PRO A 60 -4.05 -48.19 -14.72
N ARG A 61 -3.84 -47.07 -14.07
CA ARG A 61 -2.79 -46.88 -13.06
C ARG A 61 -3.15 -47.54 -11.72
N TRP A 62 -4.43 -47.46 -11.37
CA TRP A 62 -4.98 -48.04 -10.13
C TRP A 62 -6.01 -49.11 -10.45
N SER A 63 -5.95 -50.22 -9.73
CA SER A 63 -6.96 -51.27 -9.73
C SER A 63 -8.27 -50.80 -9.08
N ASN A 64 -9.37 -51.52 -9.28
CA ASN A 64 -10.64 -51.22 -8.62
C ASN A 64 -10.52 -51.32 -7.07
N GLU A 65 -9.68 -52.21 -6.54
CA GLU A 65 -9.44 -52.33 -5.11
C GLU A 65 -8.70 -51.09 -4.57
N GLU A 66 -7.73 -50.55 -5.31
CA GLU A 66 -7.01 -49.32 -4.93
C GLU A 66 -7.92 -48.09 -5.04
N LEU A 67 -8.78 -48.02 -6.04
CA LEU A 67 -9.79 -46.96 -6.12
C LEU A 67 -10.75 -46.96 -4.92
N GLU A 68 -11.15 -48.14 -4.44
CA GLU A 68 -11.97 -48.29 -3.23
C GLU A 68 -11.21 -47.82 -1.96
N LYS A 69 -9.88 -47.96 -1.89
CA LYS A 69 -9.09 -47.43 -0.77
C LYS A 69 -9.11 -45.91 -0.73
N PHE A 70 -9.03 -45.22 -1.88
CA PHE A 70 -9.23 -43.78 -1.96
C PHE A 70 -10.62 -43.37 -1.50
N ARG A 71 -11.67 -44.11 -1.93
CA ARG A 71 -13.06 -43.79 -1.61
C ARG A 71 -13.38 -43.99 -0.13
N THR A 72 -12.93 -45.09 0.45
CA THR A 72 -13.23 -45.48 1.83
C THR A 72 -12.28 -44.89 2.87
N GLY A 73 -11.08 -44.40 2.43
CA GLY A 73 -10.03 -43.94 3.35
C GLY A 73 -9.44 -45.05 4.21
N SER A 74 -9.55 -46.34 3.79
CA SER A 74 -9.08 -47.49 4.58
C SER A 74 -7.57 -47.54 4.76
N ASP A 75 -6.81 -46.87 3.89
CA ASP A 75 -5.37 -46.70 3.97
C ASP A 75 -4.99 -45.26 3.59
N PRO A 76 -5.16 -44.30 4.51
CA PRO A 76 -5.01 -42.88 4.22
C PRO A 76 -3.55 -42.45 4.00
N TYR A 77 -2.57 -43.29 4.29
CA TYR A 77 -1.16 -42.97 4.12
C TYR A 77 -0.60 -43.40 2.77
N LEU A 78 -1.02 -44.56 2.23
CA LEU A 78 -0.60 -45.03 0.93
C LEU A 78 -1.61 -44.63 -0.18
N TYR A 79 -2.89 -44.44 0.17
CA TYR A 79 -3.97 -44.00 -0.73
C TYR A 79 -4.65 -42.74 -0.17
N PRO A 80 -3.92 -41.61 -0.10
CA PRO A 80 -4.45 -40.38 0.51
C PRO A 80 -5.61 -39.80 -0.30
N ASN A 81 -6.59 -39.25 0.41
CA ASN A 81 -7.69 -38.45 -0.15
C ASN A 81 -7.82 -37.19 0.69
N VAL A 82 -7.07 -36.13 0.33
CA VAL A 82 -6.90 -34.93 1.13
C VAL A 82 -7.63 -33.76 0.52
N ASP A 83 -8.61 -33.22 1.24
CA ASP A 83 -9.12 -31.87 1.00
C ASP A 83 -8.14 -30.84 1.60
N TRP A 84 -7.22 -30.35 0.79
CA TRP A 84 -6.20 -29.42 1.21
C TRP A 84 -6.76 -28.08 1.70
N ILE A 85 -7.90 -27.63 1.14
CA ILE A 85 -8.54 -26.38 1.58
C ILE A 85 -9.06 -26.56 3.00
N ASP A 86 -9.84 -27.64 3.25
CA ASP A 86 -10.36 -27.89 4.60
C ASP A 86 -9.24 -28.14 5.61
N LYS A 87 -8.13 -28.78 5.21
CA LYS A 87 -7.00 -29.04 6.12
C LYS A 87 -6.25 -27.80 6.53
N VAL A 88 -6.06 -26.83 5.61
CA VAL A 88 -5.20 -25.67 5.82
C VAL A 88 -5.98 -24.42 6.24
N LEU A 89 -7.20 -24.26 5.76
CA LEU A 89 -7.97 -23.04 5.95
C LEU A 89 -9.17 -23.24 6.89
N ASN A 90 -9.44 -22.22 7.69
CA ASN A 90 -10.69 -22.03 8.41
C ASN A 90 -11.71 -21.39 7.47
N LYS A 91 -12.98 -21.74 7.60
CA LYS A 91 -14.07 -21.12 6.83
C LYS A 91 -14.25 -19.64 7.15
N ASN A 92 -13.93 -19.25 8.38
CA ASN A 92 -14.17 -17.91 8.89
C ASN A 92 -12.92 -17.30 9.51
N SER A 93 -12.83 -15.98 9.42
CA SER A 93 -11.90 -15.14 10.19
C SER A 93 -12.69 -14.12 11.02
N TYR A 94 -12.01 -13.44 11.91
CA TYR A 94 -12.63 -12.51 12.86
C TYR A 94 -12.04 -11.11 12.71
N GLN A 95 -12.90 -10.09 12.75
CA GLN A 95 -12.51 -8.69 12.74
C GLN A 95 -13.21 -7.93 13.87
N THR A 96 -12.48 -6.99 14.49
CA THR A 96 -13.06 -5.99 15.38
C THR A 96 -12.52 -4.60 15.04
N ILE A 97 -13.38 -3.58 15.13
CA ILE A 97 -13.04 -2.17 14.91
C ILE A 97 -13.63 -1.38 16.07
N ASN A 98 -12.79 -0.64 16.78
CA ASN A 98 -13.17 0.18 17.91
C ASN A 98 -12.67 1.62 17.66
N ASN A 99 -13.54 2.60 17.78
CA ASN A 99 -13.21 4.00 17.61
C ASN A 99 -13.78 4.81 18.78
N LEU A 100 -12.93 5.58 19.44
CA LEU A 100 -13.27 6.54 20.45
C LEU A 100 -12.92 7.92 19.91
N SER A 101 -13.89 8.84 19.88
CA SER A 101 -13.63 10.23 19.52
C SER A 101 -14.20 11.20 20.51
N VAL A 102 -13.48 12.29 20.73
CA VAL A 102 -13.89 13.40 21.56
C VAL A 102 -13.77 14.68 20.76
N THR A 103 -14.84 15.45 20.67
CA THR A 103 -14.85 16.75 20.04
C THR A 103 -15.47 17.80 20.96
N GLY A 104 -14.93 19.02 20.95
CA GLY A 104 -15.43 20.09 21.78
C GLY A 104 -14.61 21.36 21.60
N GLY A 105 -14.94 22.36 22.39
CA GLY A 105 -14.17 23.60 22.42
C GLY A 105 -14.97 24.80 22.85
N ASN A 106 -14.28 25.91 23.00
CA ASN A 106 -14.82 27.23 23.29
C ASN A 106 -14.36 28.23 22.20
N GLU A 107 -14.49 29.52 22.48
CA GLU A 107 -14.05 30.58 21.57
C GLU A 107 -12.55 30.63 21.37
N ILE A 108 -11.76 30.14 22.35
CA ILE A 108 -10.31 30.17 22.32
C ILE A 108 -9.73 28.87 21.73
N VAL A 109 -10.22 27.71 22.16
CA VAL A 109 -9.67 26.40 21.75
C VAL A 109 -10.79 25.49 21.28
N ARG A 110 -10.60 24.86 20.12
CA ARG A 110 -11.44 23.80 19.58
C ARG A 110 -10.57 22.57 19.33
N TYR A 111 -11.06 21.41 19.68
CA TYR A 111 -10.30 20.17 19.55
C TYR A 111 -11.14 19.01 19.06
N TYR A 112 -10.49 18.14 18.32
CA TYR A 112 -10.96 16.82 17.92
C TYR A 112 -9.86 15.81 18.21
N VAL A 113 -10.17 14.78 19.00
CA VAL A 113 -9.26 13.66 19.27
C VAL A 113 -9.97 12.38 18.88
N ASN A 114 -9.25 11.50 18.21
CA ASN A 114 -9.72 10.16 17.85
C ASN A 114 -8.66 9.12 18.19
N LEU A 115 -9.08 8.01 18.78
CA LEU A 115 -8.30 6.81 19.00
C LEU A 115 -9.04 5.65 18.36
N GLY A 116 -8.37 4.90 17.51
CA GLY A 116 -8.92 3.74 16.84
C GLY A 116 -8.05 2.51 17.08
N TYR A 117 -8.71 1.38 17.23
CA TYR A 117 -8.09 0.06 17.27
C TYR A 117 -8.88 -0.86 16.35
N SER A 118 -8.19 -1.53 15.44
CA SER A 118 -8.78 -2.61 14.65
C SER A 118 -7.88 -3.84 14.67
N MET A 119 -8.50 -5.00 14.71
CA MET A 119 -7.80 -6.28 14.64
C MET A 119 -8.54 -7.20 13.69
N GLN A 120 -7.78 -7.90 12.85
CA GLN A 120 -8.29 -8.92 11.95
C GLN A 120 -7.37 -10.14 12.00
N THR A 121 -7.98 -11.33 12.13
CA THR A 121 -7.26 -12.61 12.01
C THR A 121 -7.31 -13.12 10.57
N GLY A 122 -6.32 -13.94 10.20
CA GLY A 122 -6.35 -14.70 8.97
C GLY A 122 -7.21 -15.95 9.08
N ILE A 123 -7.23 -16.71 7.99
CA ILE A 123 -7.99 -17.96 7.88
C ILE A 123 -7.12 -19.23 7.96
N TYR A 124 -5.82 -19.09 8.23
CA TYR A 124 -4.95 -20.27 8.30
C TYR A 124 -5.18 -21.06 9.59
N LYS A 125 -5.28 -22.38 9.46
CA LYS A 125 -5.21 -23.28 10.62
C LYS A 125 -3.78 -23.32 11.15
N THR A 126 -3.62 -23.48 12.43
CA THR A 126 -2.33 -23.53 13.12
C THR A 126 -2.05 -24.91 13.67
N ASP A 127 -0.79 -25.28 13.71
CA ASP A 127 -0.33 -26.48 14.38
C ASP A 127 -0.07 -26.16 15.86
N LYS A 128 -0.74 -26.88 16.76
CA LYS A 128 -0.59 -26.70 18.22
C LYS A 128 0.79 -27.11 18.74
N SER A 129 1.54 -27.90 18.00
CA SER A 129 2.91 -28.30 18.35
C SER A 129 3.93 -27.15 18.13
N ASN A 130 3.57 -26.13 17.36
CA ASN A 130 4.42 -24.97 17.14
C ASN A 130 4.48 -24.05 18.34
N PRO A 131 5.68 -23.57 18.73
CA PRO A 131 5.83 -22.59 19.80
C PRO A 131 5.36 -21.18 19.41
N HIS A 132 5.07 -20.93 18.13
CA HIS A 132 4.63 -19.64 17.60
C HIS A 132 3.37 -19.79 16.75
N ASN A 133 2.58 -18.72 16.70
CA ASN A 133 1.36 -18.69 15.92
C ASN A 133 1.67 -18.31 14.45
N THR A 134 1.36 -19.20 13.53
CA THR A 134 1.54 -19.00 12.10
C THR A 134 0.30 -18.44 11.40
N ASN A 135 -0.86 -18.29 12.09
CA ASN A 135 -2.01 -17.64 11.46
C ASN A 135 -1.71 -16.15 11.24
N ALA A 136 -2.19 -15.63 10.14
CA ALA A 136 -2.10 -14.20 9.87
C ALA A 136 -2.91 -13.40 10.90
N LYS A 137 -2.36 -12.28 11.35
CA LYS A 137 -3.03 -11.32 12.22
C LYS A 137 -2.55 -9.92 11.92
N VAL A 138 -3.48 -8.97 11.82
CA VAL A 138 -3.19 -7.55 11.69
C VAL A 138 -3.85 -6.83 12.84
N SER A 139 -3.08 -6.08 13.62
CA SER A 139 -3.55 -5.16 14.66
C SER A 139 -3.15 -3.75 14.28
N ARG A 140 -4.12 -2.86 14.14
CA ARG A 140 -3.90 -1.46 13.74
C ARG A 140 -4.37 -0.54 14.86
N TYR A 141 -3.49 0.35 15.25
CA TYR A 141 -3.76 1.45 16.16
C TYR A 141 -3.67 2.75 15.36
N ASN A 142 -4.67 3.60 15.45
CA ASN A 142 -4.65 4.92 14.85
C ASN A 142 -5.03 5.97 15.87
N TYR A 143 -4.33 7.10 15.82
CA TYR A 143 -4.66 8.26 16.63
C TYR A 143 -4.66 9.52 15.76
N ARG A 144 -5.51 10.46 16.11
CA ARG A 144 -5.56 11.78 15.49
C ARG A 144 -5.97 12.81 16.54
N SER A 145 -5.20 13.89 16.63
CA SER A 145 -5.53 15.07 17.42
C SER A 145 -5.44 16.29 16.52
N ASN A 146 -6.51 17.06 16.43
CA ASN A 146 -6.56 18.34 15.74
C ASN A 146 -7.00 19.40 16.75
N VAL A 147 -6.21 20.46 16.92
CA VAL A 147 -6.46 21.55 17.85
C VAL A 147 -6.34 22.88 17.10
N ASP A 148 -7.39 23.70 17.19
CA ASP A 148 -7.40 25.05 16.66
C ASP A 148 -7.41 26.02 17.84
N ILE A 149 -6.48 26.97 17.88
CA ILE A 149 -6.30 27.94 18.96
C ILE A 149 -6.43 29.33 18.39
N ASN A 150 -7.44 30.07 18.82
CA ASN A 150 -7.60 31.49 18.53
C ASN A 150 -6.70 32.27 19.52
N LEU A 151 -5.45 32.55 19.14
CA LEU A 151 -4.50 33.32 19.99
C LEU A 151 -4.98 34.74 20.20
N THR A 152 -5.55 35.31 19.14
CA THR A 152 -6.26 36.59 19.18
C THR A 152 -7.53 36.48 18.32
N ARG A 153 -8.30 37.54 18.20
CA ARG A 153 -9.46 37.57 17.30
C ARG A 153 -9.10 37.39 15.82
N ASP A 154 -7.87 37.76 15.48
CA ASP A 154 -7.39 37.79 14.08
C ASP A 154 -6.31 36.74 13.78
N LEU A 155 -5.81 36.02 14.82
CA LEU A 155 -4.71 35.07 14.69
C LEU A 155 -5.13 33.68 15.21
N VAL A 156 -5.11 32.71 14.31
CA VAL A 156 -5.47 31.31 14.57
C VAL A 156 -4.26 30.43 14.34
N VAL A 157 -3.96 29.57 15.30
CA VAL A 157 -2.97 28.49 15.18
C VAL A 157 -3.70 27.16 15.06
N GLU A 158 -3.31 26.36 14.10
CA GLU A 158 -3.85 25.04 13.83
C GLU A 158 -2.75 23.99 14.07
N LEU A 159 -3.03 23.03 14.94
CA LEU A 159 -2.10 21.92 15.22
C LEU A 159 -2.80 20.60 14.89
N GLY A 160 -2.12 19.74 14.19
CA GLY A 160 -2.60 18.41 13.87
C GLY A 160 -1.49 17.38 14.08
N VAL A 161 -1.77 16.33 14.84
CA VAL A 161 -0.88 15.18 14.99
C VAL A 161 -1.71 13.92 14.81
N GLY A 162 -1.21 13.01 14.02
CA GLY A 162 -1.84 11.72 13.82
C GLY A 162 -0.82 10.65 13.49
N GLY A 163 -1.24 9.41 13.63
CA GLY A 163 -0.39 8.28 13.28
C GLY A 163 -1.15 6.99 13.19
N ILE A 164 -0.49 6.03 12.58
CA ILE A 164 -0.94 4.66 12.41
C ILE A 164 0.22 3.76 12.81
N ILE A 165 -0.07 2.78 13.65
CA ILE A 165 0.84 1.70 13.98
C ILE A 165 0.15 0.40 13.56
N ASP A 166 0.78 -0.35 12.65
CA ASP A 166 0.32 -1.68 12.23
C ASP A 166 1.30 -2.73 12.74
N ASP A 167 0.80 -3.64 13.55
CA ASP A 167 1.49 -4.86 13.94
C ASP A 167 0.88 -6.01 13.14
N ARG A 168 1.70 -6.70 12.36
CA ARG A 168 1.27 -7.77 11.48
C ARG A 168 2.09 -9.02 11.69
N ASN A 169 1.43 -10.15 11.77
CA ASN A 169 2.03 -11.47 11.76
C ASN A 169 1.53 -12.26 10.55
N TYR A 170 2.43 -12.97 9.89
CA TYR A 170 2.11 -13.84 8.75
C TYR A 170 2.89 -15.15 8.85
N PRO A 171 2.39 -16.24 8.23
CA PRO A 171 3.18 -17.46 8.06
C PRO A 171 4.42 -17.20 7.20
N GLY A 172 5.53 -17.91 7.48
CA GLY A 172 6.82 -17.68 6.84
C GLY A 172 6.80 -17.84 5.31
N ALA A 173 6.01 -18.77 4.77
CA ALA A 173 5.85 -18.93 3.32
C ALA A 173 5.04 -17.79 2.67
N GLY A 174 4.35 -16.97 3.46
CA GLY A 174 3.43 -15.95 2.97
C GLY A 174 2.21 -16.52 2.25
N ALA A 175 1.27 -15.64 1.91
CA ALA A 175 0.02 -16.05 1.25
C ALA A 175 0.27 -16.72 -0.10
N ALA A 176 1.17 -16.18 -0.92
CA ALA A 176 1.45 -16.72 -2.26
C ALA A 176 1.97 -18.16 -2.19
N GLY A 177 2.89 -18.47 -1.27
CA GLY A 177 3.42 -19.83 -1.10
C GLY A 177 2.33 -20.84 -0.74
N ILE A 178 1.49 -20.47 0.25
CA ILE A 178 0.41 -21.35 0.73
C ILE A 178 -0.63 -21.57 -0.36
N PHE A 179 -1.13 -20.51 -1.01
CA PHE A 179 -2.17 -20.65 -2.03
C PHE A 179 -1.67 -21.31 -3.33
N ASN A 180 -0.40 -21.17 -3.68
CA ASN A 180 0.21 -21.95 -4.76
C ASN A 180 0.25 -23.43 -4.38
N GLY A 181 0.67 -23.77 -3.15
CA GLY A 181 0.63 -25.15 -2.65
C GLY A 181 -0.78 -25.75 -2.72
N LEU A 182 -1.81 -24.99 -2.26
CA LEU A 182 -3.21 -25.43 -2.31
C LEU A 182 -3.72 -25.66 -3.74
N ARG A 183 -3.26 -24.88 -4.72
CA ARG A 183 -3.65 -25.03 -6.11
C ARG A 183 -2.95 -26.21 -6.79
N ASP A 184 -1.67 -26.37 -6.50
CA ASP A 184 -0.80 -27.25 -7.29
C ASP A 184 -0.69 -28.68 -6.70
N THR A 185 -1.19 -28.88 -5.46
CA THR A 185 -1.14 -30.20 -4.80
C THR A 185 -2.47 -30.93 -4.97
N GLY A 186 -2.45 -32.03 -5.73
CA GLY A 186 -3.63 -32.87 -5.92
C GLY A 186 -4.05 -33.64 -4.66
N PRO A 187 -5.31 -34.12 -4.58
CA PRO A 187 -5.84 -34.80 -3.39
C PRO A 187 -5.17 -36.11 -3.06
N ILE A 188 -4.56 -36.78 -4.04
CA ILE A 188 -3.89 -38.07 -3.91
C ILE A 188 -2.35 -37.98 -3.89
N ALA A 189 -1.78 -36.76 -3.89
CA ALA A 189 -0.32 -36.59 -4.01
C ALA A 189 0.44 -37.22 -2.82
N PHE A 190 0.00 -36.95 -1.61
CA PHE A 190 0.54 -37.49 -0.34
C PHE A 190 -0.41 -37.13 0.82
N PRO A 191 -0.33 -37.83 1.98
CA PRO A 191 -1.09 -37.45 3.18
C PRO A 191 -0.58 -36.12 3.75
N VAL A 192 -1.34 -35.50 4.63
CA VAL A 192 -0.93 -34.25 5.33
C VAL A 192 0.34 -34.45 6.13
N THR A 193 0.35 -35.51 6.95
CA THR A 193 1.48 -35.98 7.75
C THR A 193 1.61 -37.48 7.60
N ASN A 194 2.80 -38.00 7.86
CA ASN A 194 3.07 -39.43 7.94
C ASN A 194 2.59 -40.03 9.30
N PRO A 195 2.59 -41.36 9.45
CA PRO A 195 2.24 -42.01 10.74
C PRO A 195 3.09 -41.54 11.93
N ASP A 196 4.35 -41.16 11.70
CA ASP A 196 5.26 -40.61 12.72
C ASP A 196 5.05 -39.11 13.01
N GLY A 197 4.05 -38.49 12.39
CA GLY A 197 3.75 -37.06 12.51
C GLY A 197 4.64 -36.14 11.66
N SER A 198 5.64 -36.66 10.95
CA SER A 198 6.46 -35.85 10.04
C SER A 198 5.65 -35.35 8.83
N ILE A 199 6.06 -34.23 8.26
CA ILE A 199 5.42 -33.67 7.06
C ILE A 199 5.66 -34.61 5.87
N SER A 200 4.56 -34.99 5.22
CA SER A 200 4.61 -35.86 4.04
C SER A 200 4.90 -35.10 2.76
N GLY A 201 5.53 -35.77 1.79
CA GLY A 201 5.76 -35.23 0.47
C GLY A 201 6.52 -36.18 -0.44
N LEU A 202 6.62 -35.81 -1.71
CA LEU A 202 7.30 -36.54 -2.78
C LEU A 202 8.42 -35.69 -3.38
N PRO A 203 9.40 -36.29 -4.07
CA PRO A 203 10.52 -35.55 -4.71
C PRO A 203 10.05 -34.47 -5.69
N THR A 204 8.96 -34.74 -6.44
CA THR A 204 8.36 -33.80 -7.41
C THR A 204 7.62 -32.63 -6.77
N TYR A 205 7.32 -32.74 -5.46
CA TYR A 205 6.57 -31.76 -4.66
C TYR A 205 7.37 -31.26 -3.47
N ILE A 206 8.71 -31.24 -3.56
CA ILE A 206 9.56 -30.80 -2.44
C ILE A 206 9.19 -29.38 -2.01
N GLY A 207 8.76 -29.23 -0.77
CA GLY A 207 8.39 -27.96 -0.18
C GLY A 207 6.99 -27.45 -0.51
N SER A 208 6.16 -28.20 -1.23
CA SER A 208 4.82 -27.78 -1.64
C SER A 208 3.68 -28.36 -0.79
N ASN A 209 3.95 -29.15 0.26
CA ASN A 209 2.91 -29.60 1.19
C ASN A 209 2.21 -28.36 1.81
N PRO A 210 0.91 -28.12 1.51
CA PRO A 210 0.23 -26.88 1.92
C PRO A 210 0.14 -26.72 3.44
N TRP A 211 0.01 -27.80 4.19
CA TRP A 211 0.02 -27.79 5.66
C TRP A 211 1.40 -27.40 6.17
N GLY A 212 2.47 -28.00 5.63
CA GLY A 212 3.83 -27.63 5.97
C GLY A 212 4.16 -26.18 5.61
N GLN A 213 3.70 -25.70 4.47
CA GLN A 213 3.82 -24.28 4.06
C GLN A 213 3.13 -23.34 5.05
N SER A 214 1.95 -23.70 5.53
CA SER A 214 1.17 -22.88 6.46
C SER A 214 1.71 -22.91 7.89
N THR A 215 2.27 -24.05 8.33
CA THR A 215 2.56 -24.26 9.75
C THR A 215 4.03 -24.40 10.09
N GLN A 216 4.89 -24.88 9.16
CA GLN A 216 6.25 -25.27 9.47
C GLN A 216 7.34 -24.34 8.89
N THR A 217 6.96 -23.32 8.11
CA THR A 217 7.93 -22.37 7.48
C THR A 217 8.35 -21.22 8.38
N GLY A 218 7.92 -21.21 9.64
CA GLY A 218 8.17 -20.09 10.55
C GLY A 218 7.15 -18.96 10.39
N TYR A 219 7.58 -17.71 10.63
CA TYR A 219 6.69 -16.56 10.64
C TYR A 219 7.39 -15.25 10.27
N SER A 220 6.62 -14.25 9.90
CA SER A 220 7.06 -12.88 9.64
C SER A 220 6.33 -11.91 10.57
N ASP A 221 7.09 -11.15 11.35
CA ASP A 221 6.58 -10.01 12.13
C ASP A 221 6.88 -8.72 11.39
N GLU A 222 5.85 -7.92 11.17
CA GLU A 222 5.97 -6.62 10.51
C GLU A 222 5.42 -5.52 11.42
N HIS A 223 6.25 -4.52 11.70
CA HIS A 223 5.89 -3.32 12.46
C HIS A 223 5.98 -2.10 11.55
N LEU A 224 4.83 -1.48 11.26
CA LEU A 224 4.76 -0.31 10.41
C LEU A 224 4.28 0.87 11.24
N THR A 225 5.00 1.98 11.17
CA THR A 225 4.65 3.22 11.87
C THR A 225 4.57 4.37 10.88
N THR A 226 3.45 5.08 10.88
CA THR A 226 3.27 6.33 10.14
C THR A 226 2.97 7.45 11.15
N ILE A 227 3.70 8.54 11.08
CA ILE A 227 3.46 9.76 11.87
C ILE A 227 3.20 10.89 10.90
N GLN A 228 2.17 11.68 11.17
CA GLN A 228 1.78 12.83 10.37
C GLN A 228 1.54 14.02 11.31
N SER A 229 2.29 15.08 11.12
CA SER A 229 2.19 16.28 11.94
C SER A 229 1.98 17.50 11.05
N THR A 230 1.09 18.38 11.45
CA THR A 230 0.84 19.63 10.75
C THR A 230 0.75 20.79 11.74
N ALA A 231 1.31 21.93 11.36
CA ALA A 231 1.16 23.18 12.06
C ALA A 231 0.73 24.25 11.05
N GLY A 232 -0.30 24.99 11.37
CA GLY A 232 -0.85 26.05 10.53
C GLY A 232 -0.97 27.36 11.32
N LEU A 233 -0.79 28.47 10.63
CA LEU A 233 -1.04 29.81 11.13
C LEU A 233 -1.90 30.54 10.11
N THR A 234 -2.99 31.13 10.59
CA THR A 234 -3.85 32.02 9.78
C THR A 234 -3.97 33.35 10.48
N TRP A 235 -3.56 34.43 9.80
CA TRP A 235 -3.66 35.78 10.32
C TRP A 235 -4.55 36.63 9.41
N ASP A 236 -5.69 37.07 9.96
CA ASP A 236 -6.59 38.01 9.31
C ASP A 236 -6.06 39.45 9.46
N LEU A 237 -5.68 40.04 8.35
CA LEU A 237 -5.12 41.40 8.29
C LEU A 237 -6.20 42.45 7.95
N SER A 238 -7.48 42.09 8.02
CA SER A 238 -8.59 42.97 7.65
C SER A 238 -8.64 44.28 8.46
N ARG A 239 -8.16 44.22 9.70
CA ARG A 239 -8.13 45.41 10.58
C ARG A 239 -6.82 46.21 10.44
N LEU A 240 -5.74 45.58 10.08
CA LEU A 240 -4.40 46.20 10.06
C LEU A 240 -4.10 46.84 8.70
N VAL A 241 -4.57 46.23 7.61
CA VAL A 241 -4.21 46.62 6.24
C VAL A 241 -5.46 46.93 5.41
N THR A 242 -6.26 45.96 5.07
CA THR A 242 -7.51 46.14 4.28
C THR A 242 -8.44 44.96 4.47
N LYS A 243 -9.75 45.26 4.44
CA LYS A 243 -10.81 44.24 4.60
C LYS A 243 -10.63 43.11 3.58
N GLY A 244 -10.67 41.88 4.07
CA GLY A 244 -10.57 40.66 3.26
C GLY A 244 -9.17 40.16 2.96
N LEU A 245 -8.12 40.83 3.50
CA LEU A 245 -6.74 40.35 3.38
C LEU A 245 -6.40 39.40 4.53
N SER A 246 -5.80 38.27 4.20
CA SER A 246 -5.26 37.31 5.17
C SER A 246 -3.96 36.69 4.67
N VAL A 247 -3.14 36.23 5.61
CA VAL A 247 -1.95 35.43 5.33
C VAL A 247 -2.09 34.07 6.01
N LYS A 248 -1.59 33.03 5.36
CA LYS A 248 -1.57 31.67 5.93
C LYS A 248 -0.20 31.06 5.72
N GLY A 249 0.24 30.29 6.70
CA GLY A 249 1.43 29.46 6.60
C GLY A 249 1.13 28.07 7.13
N HIS A 250 1.60 27.04 6.44
CA HIS A 250 1.50 25.66 6.91
C HIS A 250 2.85 24.98 6.85
N PHE A 251 3.06 24.12 7.83
CA PHE A 251 4.16 23.19 7.91
C PHE A 251 3.61 21.78 8.11
N SER A 252 4.15 20.80 7.42
CA SER A 252 3.79 19.40 7.58
C SER A 252 5.04 18.54 7.60
N PHE A 253 5.05 17.58 8.49
CA PHE A 253 6.09 16.58 8.64
C PHE A 253 5.43 15.20 8.69
N ASP A 254 5.78 14.34 7.73
CA ASP A 254 5.35 12.95 7.66
C ASP A 254 6.57 12.05 7.77
N PHE A 255 6.43 10.99 8.56
CA PHE A 255 7.44 9.96 8.73
C PHE A 255 6.79 8.59 8.60
N TYR A 256 7.41 7.72 7.83
CA TYR A 256 7.04 6.32 7.68
C TYR A 256 8.23 5.43 8.01
N HIS A 257 8.00 4.40 8.79
CA HIS A 257 8.97 3.35 9.08
C HIS A 257 8.27 1.99 9.02
N ALA A 258 8.90 1.05 8.34
CA ALA A 258 8.51 -0.35 8.30
C ALA A 258 9.69 -1.21 8.66
N ASN A 259 9.48 -2.15 9.56
CA ASN A 259 10.43 -3.17 9.97
C ASN A 259 9.76 -4.53 9.78
N LYS A 260 10.34 -5.40 8.96
CA LYS A 260 9.88 -6.76 8.72
C LYS A 260 10.97 -7.73 9.15
N ALA A 261 10.67 -8.53 10.16
CA ALA A 261 11.53 -9.60 10.65
C ALA A 261 10.98 -10.94 10.17
N LEU A 262 11.68 -11.59 9.26
CA LEU A 262 11.34 -12.91 8.75
C LEU A 262 12.17 -13.98 9.46
N ARG A 263 11.49 -14.90 10.09
CA ARG A 263 12.05 -16.12 10.68
C ARG A 263 11.56 -17.30 9.86
N TYR A 264 12.34 -17.68 8.88
CA TYR A 264 11.97 -18.69 7.89
C TYR A 264 12.80 -19.95 8.07
N LYS A 265 12.16 -21.10 7.95
CA LYS A 265 12.85 -22.39 7.86
C LYS A 265 12.30 -23.25 6.73
N GLU A 266 13.13 -24.11 6.21
CA GLU A 266 12.73 -25.21 5.36
C GLU A 266 12.43 -26.41 6.25
N PHE A 267 11.16 -26.87 6.22
CA PHE A 267 10.75 -28.04 6.99
C PHE A 267 11.18 -29.34 6.33
N GLY A 268 11.43 -30.36 7.12
CA GLY A 268 11.77 -31.71 6.66
C GLY A 268 10.58 -32.36 5.93
N ILE A 269 10.90 -33.21 4.96
CA ILE A 269 9.91 -33.97 4.16
C ILE A 269 10.30 -35.42 4.11
N LYS A 270 9.35 -36.27 4.51
CA LYS A 270 9.46 -37.72 4.40
C LYS A 270 8.31 -38.28 3.57
N GLN A 271 8.54 -39.40 2.95
CA GLN A 271 7.55 -40.23 2.27
C GLN A 271 7.40 -41.52 3.05
N TYR A 272 6.19 -41.83 3.47
CA TYR A 272 5.87 -43.16 3.99
C TYR A 272 5.73 -44.15 2.82
N ILE A 273 6.39 -45.31 2.94
CA ILE A 273 6.42 -46.36 1.90
C ILE A 273 5.78 -47.68 2.34
N GLY A 274 5.15 -47.69 3.49
CA GLY A 274 4.48 -48.86 4.05
C GLY A 274 5.23 -49.46 5.25
N LYS A 275 4.85 -50.65 5.64
CA LYS A 275 5.48 -51.41 6.74
C LYS A 275 6.45 -52.44 6.21
N ASN A 276 7.52 -52.65 6.95
CA ASN A 276 8.44 -53.77 6.71
C ASN A 276 7.69 -55.08 6.95
N GLU A 277 7.66 -55.96 5.97
CA GLU A 277 6.92 -57.22 6.06
C GLU A 277 7.44 -58.15 7.15
N GLN A 278 8.72 -58.05 7.51
CA GLN A 278 9.35 -58.94 8.52
C GLN A 278 9.26 -58.37 9.96
N THR A 279 9.42 -57.06 10.09
CA THR A 279 9.44 -56.40 11.44
C THR A 279 8.14 -55.75 11.81
N GLY A 280 7.26 -55.44 10.83
CA GLY A 280 6.04 -54.66 11.04
C GLY A 280 6.26 -53.19 11.30
N GLU A 281 7.52 -52.72 11.24
CA GLU A 281 7.87 -51.29 11.46
C GLU A 281 7.56 -50.44 10.27
N ASP A 282 7.17 -49.18 10.51
CA ASP A 282 6.90 -48.19 9.46
C ASP A 282 8.20 -47.76 8.77
N GLN A 283 8.17 -47.69 7.44
CA GLN A 283 9.31 -47.33 6.60
C GLN A 283 9.13 -45.97 5.95
N TYR A 284 10.21 -45.19 5.92
CA TYR A 284 10.19 -43.83 5.37
C TYR A 284 11.41 -43.57 4.48
N ILE A 285 11.17 -42.74 3.43
CA ILE A 285 12.26 -42.15 2.61
C ILE A 285 12.31 -40.65 2.99
N THR A 286 13.48 -40.20 3.43
CA THR A 286 13.71 -38.77 3.69
C THR A 286 14.11 -38.09 2.38
N HIS A 287 13.31 -37.13 1.92
CA HIS A 287 13.59 -36.33 0.73
C HIS A 287 14.26 -35.00 1.06
N ARG A 288 13.99 -34.48 2.25
CA ARG A 288 14.62 -33.27 2.76
C ARG A 288 14.66 -33.30 4.28
N ASP A 289 15.80 -32.95 4.84
CA ASP A 289 15.97 -32.79 6.27
C ASP A 289 15.39 -31.45 6.77
N ASP A 290 15.02 -31.41 8.03
CA ASP A 290 14.56 -30.19 8.70
C ASP A 290 15.74 -29.24 8.92
N LYS A 291 15.63 -27.98 8.49
CA LYS A 291 16.69 -26.99 8.70
C LYS A 291 16.38 -26.09 9.89
N ALA A 292 17.43 -25.59 10.53
CA ALA A 292 17.29 -24.56 11.55
C ALA A 292 16.63 -23.30 10.97
N MET A 293 15.88 -22.59 11.84
CA MET A 293 15.22 -21.35 11.47
C MET A 293 16.25 -20.25 11.22
N GLY A 294 16.24 -19.69 10.01
CA GLY A 294 17.01 -18.52 9.63
C GLY A 294 16.31 -17.22 10.06
N TYR A 295 17.06 -16.12 10.06
CA TYR A 295 16.58 -14.79 10.37
C TYR A 295 17.02 -13.80 9.31
N SER A 296 16.08 -12.98 8.84
CA SER A 296 16.39 -11.83 8.00
C SER A 296 15.52 -10.65 8.40
N ILE A 297 16.05 -9.44 8.20
CA ILE A 297 15.34 -8.20 8.49
C ILE A 297 15.34 -7.32 7.26
N GLU A 298 14.18 -6.74 6.96
CA GLU A 298 13.99 -5.75 5.92
C GLU A 298 13.43 -4.47 6.54
N GLN A 299 14.08 -3.34 6.27
CA GLN A 299 13.67 -2.05 6.81
C GLN A 299 13.44 -1.07 5.67
N ASN A 300 12.36 -0.31 5.79
CA ASN A 300 12.04 0.77 4.87
C ASN A 300 11.62 2.00 5.66
N SER A 301 12.23 3.13 5.37
CA SER A 301 11.91 4.39 6.04
C SER A 301 11.92 5.54 5.05
N ASN A 302 10.98 6.44 5.22
CA ASN A 302 10.96 7.68 4.47
C ASN A 302 10.39 8.83 5.31
N ARG A 303 10.69 10.05 4.92
CA ARG A 303 10.10 11.25 5.50
C ARG A 303 9.73 12.25 4.42
N ALA A 304 8.71 13.04 4.69
CA ALA A 304 8.34 14.17 3.85
C ALA A 304 8.18 15.43 4.70
N ILE A 305 8.67 16.54 4.17
CA ILE A 305 8.49 17.88 4.74
C ILE A 305 7.78 18.70 3.67
N TYR A 306 6.73 19.39 4.08
CA TYR A 306 6.01 20.32 3.23
C TYR A 306 5.80 21.63 3.97
N MET A 307 6.01 22.74 3.26
CA MET A 307 5.75 24.09 3.76
C MET A 307 5.05 24.88 2.69
N ASP A 308 4.09 25.68 3.09
CA ASP A 308 3.52 26.69 2.22
C ASP A 308 3.28 28.00 2.99
N PHE A 309 3.25 29.07 2.22
CA PHE A 309 2.89 30.41 2.66
C PHE A 309 1.98 31.03 1.60
N SER A 310 0.84 31.58 2.00
CA SER A 310 -0.08 32.23 1.08
C SER A 310 -0.58 33.58 1.59
N VAL A 311 -0.74 34.49 0.64
CA VAL A 311 -1.44 35.76 0.82
C VAL A 311 -2.77 35.65 0.07
N ASN A 312 -3.86 35.90 0.77
CA ASN A 312 -5.21 35.76 0.25
C ASN A 312 -5.96 37.07 0.42
N TYR A 313 -6.67 37.47 -0.62
CA TYR A 313 -7.56 38.63 -0.59
C TYR A 313 -8.92 38.18 -1.11
N GLN A 314 -10.00 38.56 -0.41
CA GLN A 314 -11.36 38.30 -0.85
C GLN A 314 -12.29 39.44 -0.37
N ARG A 315 -12.96 40.06 -1.33
CA ARG A 315 -13.89 41.15 -1.00
C ARG A 315 -15.01 41.27 -2.03
N THR A 316 -16.19 41.60 -1.53
CA THR A 316 -17.35 41.92 -2.37
C THR A 316 -17.68 43.40 -2.26
N PHE A 317 -17.84 44.05 -3.44
CA PHE A 317 -18.22 45.45 -3.62
C PHE A 317 -19.54 45.48 -4.39
N ASP A 318 -20.64 45.66 -3.71
CA ASP A 318 -21.98 45.55 -4.28
C ASP A 318 -22.20 44.23 -5.02
N LYS A 319 -22.27 44.26 -6.34
CA LYS A 319 -22.43 43.07 -7.20
C LYS A 319 -21.09 42.45 -7.70
N HIS A 320 -19.96 43.02 -7.33
CA HIS A 320 -18.64 42.63 -7.77
C HIS A 320 -17.93 41.86 -6.66
N SER A 321 -17.61 40.61 -6.86
CA SER A 321 -16.79 39.83 -5.94
C SER A 321 -15.42 39.58 -6.57
N VAL A 322 -14.35 39.88 -5.82
CA VAL A 322 -12.96 39.72 -6.23
C VAL A 322 -12.26 38.84 -5.22
N ALA A 323 -11.57 37.83 -5.66
CA ALA A 323 -10.65 37.12 -4.82
C ALA A 323 -9.31 36.87 -5.52
N GLY A 324 -8.23 36.90 -4.74
CA GLY A 324 -6.88 36.64 -5.20
C GLY A 324 -6.09 35.80 -4.20
N MET A 325 -5.21 34.97 -4.67
CA MET A 325 -4.28 34.18 -3.87
C MET A 325 -2.92 34.16 -4.52
N LEU A 326 -1.89 34.36 -3.72
CA LEU A 326 -0.50 34.09 -4.07
C LEU A 326 0.03 33.07 -3.08
N LEU A 327 0.53 31.93 -3.54
CA LEU A 327 0.99 30.83 -2.70
C LEU A 327 2.40 30.38 -3.11
N LEU A 328 3.31 30.38 -2.15
CA LEU A 328 4.64 29.75 -2.25
C LEU A 328 4.60 28.42 -1.56
N ASN A 329 5.14 27.38 -2.18
CA ASN A 329 5.27 26.06 -1.56
C ASN A 329 6.63 25.43 -1.79
N ARG A 330 7.02 24.58 -0.87
CA ARG A 330 8.22 23.75 -0.95
C ARG A 330 7.93 22.38 -0.36
N ARG A 331 8.36 21.33 -1.04
CA ARG A 331 8.29 19.95 -0.59
C ARG A 331 9.65 19.28 -0.70
N GLN A 332 9.99 18.51 0.32
CA GLN A 332 11.13 17.59 0.33
C GLN A 332 10.63 16.20 0.74
N TYR A 333 11.08 15.18 0.04
CA TYR A 333 10.84 13.77 0.38
C TYR A 333 12.18 13.05 0.36
N ASP A 334 12.49 12.33 1.43
CA ASP A 334 13.71 11.56 1.61
C ASP A 334 13.36 10.07 1.70
N ASN A 335 13.92 9.26 0.82
CA ASN A 335 13.92 7.81 0.97
C ASN A 335 15.16 7.41 1.77
N LEU A 336 14.98 7.08 3.06
CA LEU A 336 16.07 6.79 3.98
C LEU A 336 16.63 5.36 3.84
N SER A 337 15.93 4.49 3.11
CA SER A 337 16.29 3.09 2.86
C SER A 337 16.60 2.82 1.38
N ALA A 338 17.00 3.85 0.64
CA ALA A 338 17.29 3.71 -0.78
C ALA A 338 18.52 2.84 -1.03
N GLY A 339 18.42 1.88 -1.94
CA GLY A 339 19.50 0.96 -2.28
C GLY A 339 20.66 1.57 -3.09
N THR A 340 20.51 2.81 -3.60
CA THR A 340 21.55 3.50 -4.37
C THR A 340 21.72 4.94 -3.91
N SER A 341 22.93 5.50 -4.08
CA SER A 341 23.23 6.89 -3.72
C SER A 341 22.33 7.91 -4.44
N ILE A 342 21.98 7.67 -5.68
CA ILE A 342 21.08 8.54 -6.46
C ILE A 342 19.65 8.52 -5.90
N MET A 343 19.15 7.35 -5.54
CA MET A 343 17.81 7.21 -4.95
C MET A 343 17.74 7.75 -3.52
N ASN A 344 18.88 7.82 -2.82
CA ASN A 344 18.98 8.39 -1.48
C ASN A 344 19.02 9.93 -1.48
N LEU A 345 19.26 10.57 -2.64
CA LEU A 345 19.17 12.02 -2.71
C LEU A 345 17.72 12.49 -2.49
N PRO A 346 17.49 13.58 -1.72
CA PRO A 346 16.17 14.12 -1.49
C PRO A 346 15.41 14.43 -2.79
N TYR A 347 14.10 14.21 -2.82
CA TYR A 347 13.22 14.66 -3.89
C TYR A 347 12.66 16.02 -3.50
N ARG A 348 13.09 17.09 -4.18
CA ARG A 348 12.70 18.46 -3.88
C ARG A 348 11.86 19.06 -4.99
N SER A 349 10.80 19.74 -4.61
CA SER A 349 10.02 20.58 -5.51
C SER A 349 9.63 21.86 -4.82
N GLN A 350 9.50 22.92 -5.60
CA GLN A 350 9.03 24.22 -5.12
C GLN A 350 8.13 24.86 -6.17
N GLY A 351 7.24 25.74 -5.75
CA GLY A 351 6.33 26.38 -6.68
C GLY A 351 5.79 27.69 -6.14
N LEU A 352 5.43 28.53 -7.09
CA LEU A 352 4.58 29.70 -6.90
C LEU A 352 3.29 29.45 -7.63
N ALA A 353 2.15 29.57 -6.93
CA ALA A 353 0.82 29.49 -7.53
C ALA A 353 0.10 30.80 -7.33
N MET A 354 -0.58 31.26 -8.39
CA MET A 354 -1.43 32.44 -8.37
C MET A 354 -2.83 32.05 -8.77
N ARG A 355 -3.81 32.67 -8.15
CA ARG A 355 -5.22 32.56 -8.51
C ARG A 355 -5.87 33.94 -8.42
N ALA A 356 -6.63 34.32 -9.40
CA ALA A 356 -7.48 35.50 -9.39
C ALA A 356 -8.87 35.10 -9.86
N THR A 357 -9.88 35.49 -9.11
CA THR A 357 -11.28 35.22 -9.46
C THR A 357 -12.07 36.54 -9.39
N TYR A 358 -12.97 36.67 -10.34
CA TYR A 358 -13.92 37.75 -10.38
C TYR A 358 -15.30 37.20 -10.72
N ASP A 359 -16.29 37.59 -9.98
CA ASP A 359 -17.69 37.37 -10.35
C ASP A 359 -18.51 38.65 -10.31
N TYR A 360 -19.46 38.76 -11.24
CA TYR A 360 -20.43 39.80 -11.28
C TYR A 360 -21.82 39.25 -10.98
N ALA A 361 -22.44 39.76 -9.93
CA ALA A 361 -23.79 39.43 -9.48
C ALA A 361 -24.03 37.90 -9.30
N GLN A 362 -22.97 37.14 -9.05
CA GLN A 362 -22.98 35.64 -8.99
C GLN A 362 -23.54 35.00 -10.25
N ARG A 363 -23.43 35.66 -11.41
CA ARG A 363 -23.89 35.16 -12.73
C ARG A 363 -22.76 34.93 -13.69
N TYR A 364 -21.81 35.86 -13.78
CA TYR A 364 -20.68 35.82 -14.69
C TYR A 364 -19.40 35.61 -13.87
N PHE A 365 -18.64 34.59 -14.21
CA PHE A 365 -17.47 34.18 -13.46
C PHE A 365 -16.26 34.14 -14.39
N ILE A 366 -15.15 34.71 -13.94
CA ILE A 366 -13.84 34.62 -14.59
C ILE A 366 -12.85 34.17 -13.54
N GLU A 367 -12.05 33.17 -13.86
CA GLU A 367 -10.98 32.70 -13.02
C GLU A 367 -9.70 32.55 -13.85
N PHE A 368 -8.61 33.09 -13.34
CA PHE A 368 -7.27 32.94 -13.88
C PHE A 368 -6.40 32.24 -12.83
N ASN A 369 -5.72 31.18 -13.24
CA ASN A 369 -4.74 30.46 -12.44
C ASN A 369 -3.40 30.43 -13.16
N ALA A 370 -2.29 30.52 -12.42
CA ALA A 370 -0.97 30.31 -12.96
C ALA A 370 -0.09 29.58 -11.95
N GLY A 371 0.62 28.59 -12.41
CA GLY A 371 1.63 27.86 -11.65
C GLY A 371 3.02 28.10 -12.22
N TYR A 372 3.98 28.48 -11.40
CA TYR A 372 5.39 28.53 -11.76
C TYR A 372 6.12 27.54 -10.85
N ASN A 373 6.33 26.31 -11.35
CA ASN A 373 6.76 25.17 -10.57
C ASN A 373 8.09 24.63 -11.04
N GLY A 374 8.91 24.17 -10.08
CA GLY A 374 10.23 23.64 -10.35
C GLY A 374 10.46 22.24 -9.77
N SER A 375 11.23 21.43 -10.50
CA SER A 375 11.69 20.12 -10.10
C SER A 375 13.19 19.98 -10.34
N GLU A 376 13.87 19.33 -9.43
CA GLU A 376 15.30 19.04 -9.56
C GLU A 376 15.63 17.91 -10.54
N ASN A 377 14.61 17.18 -11.02
CA ASN A 377 14.77 16.15 -12.04
C ASN A 377 15.24 16.73 -13.40
N PHE A 378 15.25 18.05 -13.53
CA PHE A 378 15.69 18.76 -14.73
C PHE A 378 17.02 19.52 -14.50
N PRO A 379 17.82 19.75 -15.55
CA PRO A 379 19.10 20.43 -15.43
C PRO A 379 18.93 21.89 -14.97
N LYS A 380 19.99 22.43 -14.34
CA LYS A 380 20.02 23.83 -13.93
C LYS A 380 19.69 24.75 -15.12
N GLY A 381 18.80 25.72 -14.92
CA GLY A 381 18.29 26.61 -15.96
C GLY A 381 17.01 26.11 -16.67
N LYS A 382 16.65 24.82 -16.55
CA LYS A 382 15.43 24.24 -17.13
C LYS A 382 14.50 23.61 -16.10
N ARG A 383 14.71 23.92 -14.82
CA ARG A 383 13.96 23.34 -13.68
C ARG A 383 12.57 23.90 -13.50
N MET A 384 12.32 25.12 -13.99
CA MET A 384 11.07 25.84 -13.77
C MET A 384 10.21 25.84 -15.03
N GLY A 385 8.91 25.60 -14.83
CA GLY A 385 7.89 25.67 -15.89
C GLY A 385 6.73 26.57 -15.47
N PHE A 386 6.14 27.26 -16.44
CA PHE A 386 4.98 28.13 -16.26
C PHE A 386 3.73 27.46 -16.84
N PHE A 387 2.65 27.39 -16.06
CA PHE A 387 1.43 26.64 -16.36
C PHE A 387 0.22 27.53 -16.12
N PRO A 388 -0.26 28.28 -17.14
CA PRO A 388 -1.45 29.12 -17.02
C PRO A 388 -2.73 28.32 -17.22
N ALA A 389 -3.81 28.78 -16.62
CA ALA A 389 -5.15 28.29 -16.88
C ALA A 389 -6.18 29.42 -16.74
N ILE A 390 -7.21 29.40 -17.59
CA ILE A 390 -8.34 30.33 -17.54
C ILE A 390 -9.65 29.57 -17.53
N SER A 391 -10.62 30.05 -16.76
CA SER A 391 -11.97 29.49 -16.71
C SER A 391 -13.00 30.61 -16.78
N LEU A 392 -14.06 30.36 -17.53
CA LEU A 392 -15.21 31.24 -17.67
C LEU A 392 -16.47 30.50 -17.22
N GLY A 393 -17.40 31.19 -16.59
CA GLY A 393 -18.67 30.62 -16.15
C GLY A 393 -19.82 31.60 -16.33
N TRP A 394 -20.97 31.10 -16.77
CA TRP A 394 -22.20 31.83 -16.87
C TRP A 394 -23.36 31.07 -16.25
N LEU A 395 -23.96 31.64 -15.21
CA LEU A 395 -25.16 31.09 -14.58
C LEU A 395 -26.38 31.58 -15.33
N VAL A 396 -26.76 30.86 -16.39
CA VAL A 396 -27.90 31.21 -17.27
C VAL A 396 -29.21 31.27 -16.49
N SER A 397 -29.38 30.33 -15.55
CA SER A 397 -30.59 30.32 -14.68
C SER A 397 -30.68 31.49 -13.70
N GLY A 398 -29.62 32.29 -13.55
CA GLY A 398 -29.63 33.53 -12.77
C GLY A 398 -30.10 34.75 -13.54
N GLU A 399 -30.38 34.64 -14.86
CA GLU A 399 -30.82 35.74 -15.68
C GLU A 399 -32.32 36.03 -15.57
N SER A 400 -32.74 37.27 -15.78
CA SER A 400 -34.14 37.70 -15.68
C SER A 400 -35.06 37.03 -16.72
N PHE A 401 -34.53 36.56 -17.84
CA PHE A 401 -35.30 35.86 -18.86
C PHE A 401 -35.51 34.36 -18.57
N TRP A 402 -34.79 33.82 -17.58
CA TRP A 402 -34.93 32.40 -17.22
C TRP A 402 -36.20 32.21 -16.37
N LYS A 403 -37.09 31.35 -16.83
CA LYS A 403 -38.32 31.01 -16.11
C LYS A 403 -38.16 29.62 -15.48
N ASP A 404 -38.42 29.56 -14.19
CA ASP A 404 -38.24 28.38 -13.31
C ASP A 404 -39.29 27.29 -13.61
N ASN A 405 -39.13 26.51 -14.68
CA ASN A 405 -40.08 25.47 -14.99
C ASN A 405 -39.53 24.04 -14.78
N LEU A 406 -38.48 23.65 -15.47
CA LEU A 406 -37.96 22.27 -15.47
C LEU A 406 -36.53 22.20 -14.94
N VAL A 407 -35.74 23.23 -15.11
CA VAL A 407 -34.31 23.25 -14.76
C VAL A 407 -34.08 24.44 -13.80
N SER A 408 -33.89 24.14 -12.54
CA SER A 408 -33.67 25.14 -11.46
C SER A 408 -32.26 25.75 -11.51
N ASN A 409 -31.28 25.08 -12.08
CA ASN A 409 -29.90 25.55 -12.14
C ASN A 409 -29.21 25.13 -13.45
N LEU A 410 -28.97 26.10 -14.33
CA LEU A 410 -28.18 25.93 -15.56
C LEU A 410 -26.95 26.83 -15.52
N LYS A 411 -25.78 26.23 -15.46
CA LYS A 411 -24.47 26.92 -15.51
C LYS A 411 -23.64 26.40 -16.65
N LEU A 412 -23.26 27.29 -17.58
CA LEU A 412 -22.30 27.01 -18.63
C LEU A 412 -20.88 27.30 -18.12
N ARG A 413 -19.93 26.43 -18.45
CA ARG A 413 -18.53 26.59 -18.05
C ARG A 413 -17.61 26.27 -19.24
N PHE A 414 -16.56 27.07 -19.34
CA PHE A 414 -15.44 26.83 -20.26
C PHE A 414 -14.15 26.92 -19.45
N SER A 415 -13.22 26.03 -19.69
CA SER A 415 -11.88 26.08 -19.09
C SER A 415 -10.82 25.60 -20.09
N HIS A 416 -9.69 26.30 -20.07
CA HIS A 416 -8.49 25.92 -20.80
C HIS A 416 -7.28 26.13 -19.89
N GLY A 417 -6.32 25.17 -19.93
CA GLY A 417 -5.14 25.29 -19.08
C GLY A 417 -4.06 24.30 -19.45
N GLU A 418 -2.85 24.63 -19.03
CA GLU A 418 -1.66 23.81 -19.20
C GLU A 418 -1.25 23.22 -17.86
N VAL A 419 -0.77 21.98 -17.87
CA VAL A 419 -0.24 21.28 -16.70
C VAL A 419 1.13 20.67 -17.00
N GLY A 420 1.99 20.62 -15.99
CA GLY A 420 3.31 20.01 -16.12
C GLY A 420 3.41 18.69 -15.38
N ASN A 421 4.23 17.79 -15.88
CA ASN A 421 4.58 16.54 -15.24
C ASN A 421 6.10 16.43 -15.12
N ASP A 422 6.62 16.10 -13.93
CA ASP A 422 8.03 15.84 -13.66
C ASP A 422 8.36 14.34 -13.43
N GLN A 423 7.35 13.46 -13.56
CA GLN A 423 7.51 12.02 -13.52
C GLN A 423 7.71 11.47 -14.93
N ILE A 424 8.97 11.34 -15.34
CA ILE A 424 9.40 10.95 -16.69
C ILE A 424 9.96 9.52 -16.74
N GLY A 425 9.36 8.60 -16.01
CA GLY A 425 9.84 7.22 -15.87
C GLY A 425 10.49 6.96 -14.52
N GLY A 426 11.01 5.76 -14.30
CA GLY A 426 11.55 5.34 -13.01
C GLY A 426 12.89 5.96 -12.60
N ASP A 427 13.65 6.49 -13.55
CA ASP A 427 14.98 7.05 -13.30
C ASP A 427 14.95 8.53 -12.93
N ARG A 428 15.90 8.93 -12.06
CA ARG A 428 16.12 10.32 -11.67
C ARG A 428 17.28 10.92 -12.45
N PHE A 429 17.21 12.25 -12.64
CA PHE A 429 18.31 13.02 -13.26
C PHE A 429 18.71 12.47 -14.62
N LEU A 430 17.73 12.19 -15.49
CA LEU A 430 17.96 11.65 -16.83
C LEU A 430 18.90 12.52 -17.69
N TYR A 431 19.16 13.76 -17.29
CA TYR A 431 20.12 14.65 -17.95
C TYR A 431 21.58 14.35 -17.62
N LEU A 432 21.83 13.49 -16.61
CA LEU A 432 23.20 13.09 -16.25
C LEU A 432 23.60 11.89 -17.10
N THR A 433 24.77 11.98 -17.71
CA THR A 433 25.43 10.83 -18.32
C THR A 433 25.93 9.91 -17.21
N LYS A 434 25.56 8.64 -17.27
CA LYS A 434 26.01 7.62 -16.32
C LYS A 434 26.90 6.63 -17.04
N MET A 435 27.99 6.26 -16.38
CA MET A 435 28.88 5.19 -16.81
C MET A 435 29.03 4.22 -15.65
N ASP A 436 28.76 2.96 -15.88
CA ASP A 436 29.00 1.89 -14.92
C ASP A 436 30.32 1.17 -15.30
N GLN A 437 31.30 1.23 -14.41
CA GLN A 437 32.59 0.57 -14.56
C GLN A 437 32.65 -0.61 -13.58
N ASN A 438 32.75 -1.80 -14.09
CA ASN A 438 32.85 -3.00 -13.26
C ASN A 438 34.14 -3.76 -13.59
N TRP A 439 34.71 -4.40 -12.54
CA TRP A 439 35.88 -5.27 -12.64
C TRP A 439 35.58 -6.66 -13.24
N GLU A 440 34.32 -7.00 -13.46
CA GLU A 440 33.94 -8.25 -14.12
C GLU A 440 34.24 -8.24 -15.62
N GLN A 441 34.14 -7.07 -16.25
CA GLN A 441 34.54 -6.86 -17.65
C GLN A 441 35.80 -5.98 -17.65
N VAL A 442 36.93 -6.57 -17.94
CA VAL A 442 38.22 -5.88 -17.87
C VAL A 442 38.92 -5.93 -19.21
N TYR A 443 39.71 -4.91 -19.47
CA TYR A 443 40.65 -4.84 -20.57
C TYR A 443 42.06 -5.07 -20.01
N TYR A 444 42.90 -5.80 -20.79
CA TYR A 444 44.28 -6.02 -20.47
C TYR A 444 45.16 -5.16 -21.39
N PHE A 445 46.07 -4.42 -20.79
CA PHE A 445 46.96 -3.52 -21.50
C PHE A 445 48.42 -3.88 -21.21
N GLY A 446 49.24 -3.80 -22.30
CA GLY A 446 50.69 -4.02 -22.23
C GLY A 446 51.13 -5.45 -22.05
N GLN A 447 52.46 -5.66 -22.06
CA GLN A 447 53.07 -6.98 -21.85
C GLN A 447 52.85 -7.53 -20.43
N ASP A 448 52.67 -6.64 -19.46
CA ASP A 448 52.40 -6.96 -18.06
C ASP A 448 50.92 -7.27 -17.78
N GLN A 449 50.07 -7.30 -18.80
CA GLN A 449 48.62 -7.57 -18.70
C GLN A 449 47.95 -6.78 -17.59
N ILE A 450 48.22 -5.48 -17.51
CA ILE A 450 47.58 -4.58 -16.53
C ILE A 450 46.06 -4.61 -16.73
N ARG A 451 45.35 -4.98 -15.67
CA ARG A 451 43.92 -5.15 -15.66
C ARG A 451 43.20 -3.82 -15.36
N TRP A 452 42.36 -3.37 -16.27
CA TRP A 452 41.55 -2.16 -16.09
C TRP A 452 40.07 -2.48 -16.13
N PRO A 453 39.24 -1.80 -15.33
CA PRO A 453 37.80 -1.99 -15.37
C PRO A 453 37.23 -1.60 -16.74
N GLY A 454 36.34 -2.42 -17.27
CA GLY A 454 35.57 -2.12 -18.48
C GLY A 454 34.31 -1.30 -18.16
N ILE A 455 33.70 -0.75 -19.19
CA ILE A 455 32.40 -0.07 -19.11
C ILE A 455 31.33 -1.10 -19.46
N ILE A 456 30.46 -1.43 -18.48
CA ILE A 456 29.34 -2.37 -18.67
C ILE A 456 28.14 -1.64 -19.27
N GLU A 457 27.83 -0.48 -18.75
CA GLU A 457 26.66 0.30 -19.16
C GLU A 457 27.03 1.78 -19.24
N SER A 458 26.66 2.42 -20.34
CA SER A 458 26.69 3.88 -20.45
C SER A 458 25.32 4.38 -20.89
N LYS A 459 24.75 5.33 -20.14
CA LYS A 459 23.54 6.06 -20.52
C LYS A 459 23.92 7.52 -20.78
N ILE A 460 23.68 7.99 -22.01
CA ILE A 460 23.87 9.39 -22.36
C ILE A 460 22.75 10.21 -21.72
N GLY A 461 23.11 11.29 -21.04
CA GLY A 461 22.13 12.21 -20.45
C GLY A 461 21.28 12.94 -21.49
N TYR A 462 19.99 13.04 -21.25
CA TYR A 462 19.04 13.73 -22.13
C TYR A 462 18.94 15.22 -21.78
N ASN A 463 18.84 16.07 -22.78
CA ASN A 463 18.59 17.50 -22.61
C ASN A 463 17.10 17.74 -22.41
N LEU A 464 16.58 17.42 -21.23
CA LEU A 464 15.17 17.52 -20.89
C LEU A 464 14.82 18.88 -20.31
N SER A 465 13.64 19.38 -20.63
CA SER A 465 12.96 20.48 -19.93
C SER A 465 11.64 20.01 -19.37
N LEU A 466 11.04 20.80 -18.49
CA LEU A 466 9.70 20.50 -17.96
C LEU A 466 8.72 20.43 -19.15
N ILE A 467 8.05 19.28 -19.30
CA ILE A 467 7.13 19.05 -20.42
C ILE A 467 5.79 19.69 -20.09
N HIS A 468 5.29 20.51 -21.00
CA HIS A 468 3.90 20.98 -20.97
C HIS A 468 3.02 19.90 -21.63
N ILE A 469 1.99 19.46 -20.94
CA ILE A 469 0.98 18.51 -21.43
C ILE A 469 -0.38 19.22 -21.45
#